data_ee0b4d600d96e3c8d963da50bf446538
#
_entry.id   ee0b4d600d96e3c8d963da50bf446538
#
_cell.length_a   1.000
_cell.length_b   1.000
_cell.length_c   1.000
_cell.angle_alpha   90.00
_cell.angle_beta   90.00
_cell.angle_gamma   90.00
#
_symmetry.space_group_name_H-M   'P 1'
#
loop_
_entity.id
_entity.type
_entity.pdbx_description
1 polymer ?
#
loop_
_entity_poly.entity_id
_entity_poly.type
_entity_poly.pdbx_seq_one_letter_code
_entity_poly.pdbx_strand_id
1 'polypeptide(L)'
;MRYTKKDILEMVEEEDVEFVRLQFTDLFGNMKNVAITASHLKKALDNKVMFDGSSAEGFVRVEESDMYLYPDYGTFATFPWRPQQGKVARLICDVYRPDGTCYEGDPRYILKKVVSEAAALGYTFNVGPECEFFLYHVDDDGMPTTITHEQAGYFDMGPLDFGENARRDMVLTLEDMGFEVESSHHENAPAQHEIDFKYDEALQTADNISTFKLVVKTIAKRHGLHATFMPKPKNGVDGSGMHINMSLSRDGRNIFQDSHDPNGLSQEAYYFLGGILKHIKGMTLILNPLVNSYKRLMPGYEAPTHIAWSGRNRTPLIRIPATRGEETRIELRSPDPACNPYLALAICLAAGLDGIKNKIVPPDAMEGNMHLLTPEELEERGIESLPKNLQEAVEEFEKDLLMKEVLGEEVCGKYSMAKKKEWEDYNATVSQWEIDSYLLRI
;
A
#
# COMPACT_ATOMS: atom_id res chain seq x y z
N MET A 1 6.80 -21.75 8.13
CA MET A 1 6.63 -22.51 9.41
C MET A 1 5.90 -21.64 10.41
N ARG A 2 4.92 -22.17 11.13
CA ARG A 2 4.28 -21.39 12.22
C ARG A 2 5.11 -21.59 13.48
N TYR A 3 5.72 -20.52 13.97
CA TYR A 3 6.38 -20.52 15.28
C TYR A 3 5.38 -20.74 16.41
N THR A 4 5.80 -21.45 17.45
CA THR A 4 5.06 -21.60 18.70
C THR A 4 5.50 -20.52 19.71
N LYS A 5 4.73 -20.33 20.77
CA LYS A 5 5.14 -19.46 21.87
C LYS A 5 6.52 -19.82 22.45
N LYS A 6 6.84 -21.13 22.48
CA LYS A 6 8.12 -21.63 22.96
C LYS A 6 9.25 -21.18 22.03
N ASP A 7 9.04 -21.32 20.72
CA ASP A 7 10.04 -20.93 19.72
C ASP A 7 10.37 -19.43 19.83
N ILE A 8 9.35 -18.57 20.00
CA ILE A 8 9.57 -17.12 20.17
C ILE A 8 10.39 -16.81 21.43
N LEU A 9 10.12 -17.50 22.54
CA LEU A 9 10.89 -17.31 23.79
C LEU A 9 12.35 -17.76 23.63
N GLU A 10 12.59 -18.88 22.96
CA GLU A 10 13.93 -19.37 22.63
C GLU A 10 14.68 -18.43 21.69
N MET A 11 14.04 -17.97 20.61
CA MET A 11 14.63 -17.01 19.67
C MET A 11 15.03 -15.69 20.36
N VAL A 12 14.21 -15.17 21.26
CA VAL A 12 14.50 -13.93 22.01
C VAL A 12 15.73 -14.10 22.91
N GLU A 13 15.90 -15.28 23.54
CA GLU A 13 17.07 -15.59 24.36
C GLU A 13 18.33 -15.80 23.51
N GLU A 14 18.25 -16.60 22.44
CA GLU A 14 19.36 -16.89 21.52
C GLU A 14 19.86 -15.63 20.79
N GLU A 15 18.96 -14.73 20.40
CA GLU A 15 19.26 -13.50 19.67
C GLU A 15 19.66 -12.31 20.59
N ASP A 16 19.72 -12.48 21.91
CA ASP A 16 20.01 -11.42 22.90
C ASP A 16 19.06 -10.21 22.75
N VAL A 17 17.76 -10.49 22.62
CA VAL A 17 16.73 -9.45 22.47
C VAL A 17 16.33 -8.92 23.85
N GLU A 18 16.48 -7.61 24.06
CA GLU A 18 16.05 -6.94 25.30
C GLU A 18 14.70 -6.24 25.19
N PHE A 19 14.32 -5.80 23.98
CA PHE A 19 13.06 -5.11 23.72
C PHE A 19 12.29 -5.76 22.57
N VAL A 20 10.97 -5.86 22.73
CA VAL A 20 10.07 -6.32 21.68
C VAL A 20 9.05 -5.23 21.39
N ARG A 21 8.89 -4.88 20.11
CA ARG A 21 7.89 -3.95 19.65
C ARG A 21 6.67 -4.72 19.16
N LEU A 22 5.55 -4.53 19.85
CA LEU A 22 4.24 -5.03 19.44
C LEU A 22 3.66 -4.00 18.47
N GLN A 23 3.71 -4.32 17.18
CA GLN A 23 3.34 -3.40 16.10
C GLN A 23 1.91 -3.67 15.63
N PHE A 24 1.17 -2.63 15.33
CA PHE A 24 -0.15 -2.69 14.70
C PHE A 24 -0.34 -1.45 13.80
N THR A 25 -1.37 -1.45 12.97
CA THR A 25 -1.60 -0.36 12.00
C THR A 25 -2.94 0.30 12.29
N ASP A 26 -2.96 1.64 12.32
CA ASP A 26 -4.21 2.39 12.44
C ASP A 26 -5.02 2.35 11.12
N LEU A 27 -6.23 2.93 11.14
CA LEU A 27 -7.12 2.92 9.98
C LEU A 27 -6.51 3.59 8.74
N PHE A 28 -5.63 4.56 8.92
CA PHE A 28 -5.00 5.31 7.82
C PHE A 28 -3.64 4.74 7.37
N GLY A 29 -3.25 3.57 7.88
CA GLY A 29 -2.04 2.88 7.46
C GLY A 29 -0.78 3.29 8.21
N ASN A 30 -0.89 4.07 9.30
CA ASN A 30 0.26 4.43 10.12
C ASN A 30 0.60 3.28 11.07
N MET A 31 1.85 2.84 11.03
CA MET A 31 2.34 1.83 11.96
C MET A 31 2.51 2.42 13.35
N LYS A 32 1.89 1.81 14.34
CA LYS A 32 1.97 2.10 15.77
C LYS A 32 2.69 0.96 16.49
N ASN A 33 3.15 1.19 17.71
CA ASN A 33 3.70 0.10 18.52
C ASN A 33 3.62 0.37 20.02
N VAL A 34 3.56 -0.72 20.78
CA VAL A 34 3.84 -0.73 22.22
C VAL A 34 5.17 -1.46 22.40
N ALA A 35 6.13 -0.82 23.07
CA ALA A 35 7.42 -1.44 23.37
C ALA A 35 7.36 -2.09 24.75
N ILE A 36 7.80 -3.35 24.82
CA ILE A 36 7.96 -4.11 26.07
C ILE A 36 9.40 -4.60 26.22
N THR A 37 9.84 -4.83 27.45
CA THR A 37 11.08 -5.58 27.69
C THR A 37 10.89 -7.06 27.49
N ALA A 38 11.95 -7.79 27.18
CA ALA A 38 11.92 -9.26 27.01
C ALA A 38 11.33 -9.98 28.23
N SER A 39 11.55 -9.46 29.45
CA SER A 39 10.97 -10.00 30.69
C SER A 39 9.43 -9.99 30.72
N HIS A 40 8.79 -9.13 29.95
CA HIS A 40 7.34 -9.02 29.81
C HIS A 40 6.78 -9.78 28.60
N LEU A 41 7.65 -10.36 27.76
CA LEU A 41 7.24 -11.04 26.52
C LEU A 41 6.23 -12.17 26.77
N LYS A 42 6.40 -12.94 27.84
CA LYS A 42 5.46 -14.01 28.18
C LYS A 42 4.03 -13.50 28.35
N LYS A 43 3.85 -12.31 28.96
CA LYS A 43 2.54 -11.65 29.12
C LYS A 43 1.96 -11.27 27.76
N ALA A 44 2.80 -10.79 26.83
CA ALA A 44 2.38 -10.44 25.47
C ALA A 44 1.95 -11.67 24.68
N LEU A 45 2.73 -12.75 24.73
CA LEU A 45 2.40 -14.01 24.07
C LEU A 45 1.19 -14.75 24.70
N ASP A 46 0.74 -14.31 25.90
CA ASP A 46 -0.54 -14.73 26.51
C ASP A 46 -1.71 -13.77 26.15
N ASN A 47 -1.51 -12.86 25.16
CA ASN A 47 -2.51 -11.90 24.70
C ASN A 47 -3.04 -10.95 25.81
N LYS A 48 -2.14 -10.55 26.73
CA LYS A 48 -2.49 -9.77 27.92
C LYS A 48 -1.93 -8.34 27.92
N VAL A 49 -1.46 -7.86 26.77
CA VAL A 49 -1.00 -6.48 26.61
C VAL A 49 -2.17 -5.64 26.14
N MET A 50 -2.58 -4.75 27.00
CA MET A 50 -3.65 -3.77 26.76
C MET A 50 -3.05 -2.44 26.34
N PHE A 51 -3.75 -1.71 25.47
CA PHE A 51 -3.44 -0.34 25.09
C PHE A 51 -4.72 0.49 24.96
N ASP A 52 -4.57 1.82 24.98
CA ASP A 52 -5.67 2.75 24.74
C ASP A 52 -5.92 2.90 23.24
N GLY A 53 -6.95 2.23 22.73
CA GLY A 53 -7.32 2.28 21.32
C GLY A 53 -7.91 3.63 20.88
N SER A 54 -8.40 4.46 21.82
CA SER A 54 -8.95 5.78 21.48
C SER A 54 -7.90 6.77 21.00
N SER A 55 -6.63 6.50 21.32
CA SER A 55 -5.48 7.26 20.85
C SER A 55 -4.99 6.83 19.46
N ALA A 56 -5.53 5.76 18.88
CA ALA A 56 -5.23 5.31 17.53
C ALA A 56 -6.28 5.85 16.56
N GLU A 57 -5.82 6.56 15.50
CA GLU A 57 -6.72 7.20 14.55
C GLU A 57 -7.67 6.19 13.88
N GLY A 58 -8.95 6.53 13.89
CA GLY A 58 -10.02 5.73 13.29
C GLY A 58 -10.44 4.50 14.10
N PHE A 59 -9.87 4.27 15.30
CA PHE A 59 -10.25 3.14 16.13
C PHE A 59 -11.52 3.43 16.96
N VAL A 60 -11.47 3.21 18.26
CA VAL A 60 -12.64 3.27 19.15
C VAL A 60 -12.84 4.64 19.79
N ARG A 61 -13.97 4.84 20.46
CA ARG A 61 -14.25 6.04 21.27
C ARG A 61 -13.57 5.93 22.63
N VAL A 62 -13.45 7.07 23.32
CA VAL A 62 -12.83 7.15 24.65
C VAL A 62 -13.54 6.26 25.67
N GLU A 63 -14.86 6.07 25.53
CA GLU A 63 -15.68 5.23 26.44
C GLU A 63 -15.42 3.72 26.26
N GLU A 64 -14.79 3.31 25.16
CA GLU A 64 -14.48 1.91 24.81
C GLU A 64 -13.00 1.74 24.48
N SER A 65 -12.13 2.45 25.19
CA SER A 65 -10.72 2.63 24.82
C SER A 65 -9.84 1.40 25.00
N ASP A 66 -10.18 0.50 25.92
CA ASP A 66 -9.36 -0.66 26.24
C ASP A 66 -9.34 -1.68 25.09
N MET A 67 -8.16 -1.90 24.52
CA MET A 67 -7.93 -2.86 23.43
C MET A 67 -6.73 -3.74 23.75
N TYR A 68 -6.67 -4.93 23.15
CA TYR A 68 -5.61 -5.91 23.37
C TYR A 68 -4.83 -6.19 22.09
N LEU A 69 -3.52 -6.39 22.22
CA LEU A 69 -2.63 -6.81 21.15
C LEU A 69 -2.41 -8.30 21.18
N TYR A 70 -2.72 -8.98 20.09
CA TYR A 70 -2.54 -10.42 19.90
C TYR A 70 -1.41 -10.65 18.90
N PRO A 71 -0.19 -10.97 19.36
CA PRO A 71 0.97 -11.12 18.49
C PRO A 71 0.82 -12.29 17.52
N ASP A 72 1.10 -12.03 16.24
CA ASP A 72 1.28 -13.07 15.23
C ASP A 72 2.75 -13.55 15.26
N TYR A 73 2.97 -14.76 15.72
CA TYR A 73 4.32 -15.32 15.91
C TYR A 73 5.10 -15.47 14.62
N GLY A 74 4.39 -15.66 13.48
CA GLY A 74 5.01 -15.74 12.16
C GLY A 74 5.70 -14.46 11.71
N THR A 75 5.42 -13.34 12.40
CA THR A 75 5.95 -12.02 12.05
C THR A 75 7.16 -11.59 12.88
N PHE A 76 7.69 -12.49 13.75
CA PHE A 76 8.87 -12.17 14.54
C PHE A 76 10.07 -11.83 13.64
N ALA A 77 10.70 -10.70 13.93
CA ALA A 77 11.93 -10.27 13.25
C ALA A 77 12.74 -9.35 14.17
N THR A 78 14.07 -9.50 14.16
CA THR A 78 14.99 -8.56 14.80
C THR A 78 15.26 -7.37 13.87
N PHE A 79 15.54 -6.20 14.44
CA PHE A 79 15.86 -5.00 13.67
C PHE A 79 17.37 -4.88 13.44
N PRO A 80 17.88 -5.06 12.20
CA PRO A 80 19.31 -5.04 11.89
C PRO A 80 20.00 -3.72 12.22
N TRP A 81 19.25 -2.61 12.20
CA TRP A 81 19.77 -1.26 12.48
C TRP A 81 19.89 -0.93 13.97
N ARG A 82 19.54 -1.85 14.87
CA ARG A 82 19.68 -1.68 16.31
C ARG A 82 21.02 -2.25 16.81
N PRO A 83 21.43 -1.92 18.05
CA PRO A 83 22.69 -2.44 18.62
C PRO A 83 22.79 -3.97 18.54
N GLN A 84 24.01 -4.49 18.40
CA GLN A 84 24.27 -5.92 18.38
C GLN A 84 24.09 -6.56 19.78
N GLN A 85 24.24 -5.78 20.84
CA GLN A 85 23.91 -6.16 22.22
C GLN A 85 22.60 -5.51 22.63
N GLY A 86 21.72 -6.25 23.29
CA GLY A 86 20.40 -5.74 23.64
C GLY A 86 19.55 -5.46 22.41
N LYS A 87 19.48 -6.41 21.49
CA LYS A 87 18.73 -6.27 20.25
C LYS A 87 17.27 -5.91 20.47
N VAL A 88 16.66 -5.36 19.46
CA VAL A 88 15.23 -5.06 19.42
C VAL A 88 14.57 -5.92 18.36
N ALA A 89 13.53 -6.65 18.74
CA ALA A 89 12.67 -7.40 17.83
C ALA A 89 11.29 -6.77 17.70
N ARG A 90 10.52 -7.27 16.76
CA ARG A 90 9.11 -6.92 16.59
C ARG A 90 8.23 -8.15 16.48
N LEU A 91 6.96 -7.98 16.81
CA LEU A 91 5.85 -8.85 16.43
C LEU A 91 4.72 -7.97 15.90
N ILE A 92 4.15 -8.31 14.75
CA ILE A 92 2.92 -7.66 14.28
C ILE A 92 1.75 -8.27 15.02
N CYS A 93 0.81 -7.43 15.44
CA CYS A 93 -0.32 -7.83 16.27
C CYS A 93 -1.63 -7.55 15.56
N ASP A 94 -2.59 -8.43 15.77
CA ASP A 94 -4.00 -8.16 15.55
C ASP A 94 -4.58 -7.44 16.77
N VAL A 95 -5.62 -6.64 16.55
CA VAL A 95 -6.30 -5.89 17.63
C VAL A 95 -7.58 -6.60 18.03
N TYR A 96 -7.76 -6.76 19.34
CA TYR A 96 -8.91 -7.45 19.94
C TYR A 96 -9.60 -6.58 20.98
N ARG A 97 -10.92 -6.81 21.15
CA ARG A 97 -11.73 -6.22 22.21
C ARG A 97 -11.47 -6.92 23.56
N PRO A 98 -11.85 -6.30 24.70
CA PRO A 98 -11.68 -6.90 26.03
C PRO A 98 -12.42 -8.23 26.22
N ASP A 99 -13.49 -8.47 25.48
CA ASP A 99 -14.24 -9.74 25.51
C ASP A 99 -13.59 -10.87 24.72
N GLY A 100 -12.44 -10.62 24.08
CA GLY A 100 -11.70 -11.58 23.28
C GLY A 100 -12.21 -11.72 21.83
N THR A 101 -13.10 -10.86 21.38
CA THR A 101 -13.50 -10.81 19.97
C THR A 101 -12.53 -9.94 19.16
N CYS A 102 -12.37 -10.28 17.87
CA CYS A 102 -11.57 -9.45 16.95
C CYS A 102 -12.18 -8.04 16.87
N TYR A 103 -11.33 -7.03 16.81
CA TYR A 103 -11.80 -5.68 16.50
C TYR A 103 -12.04 -5.54 15.00
N GLU A 104 -13.27 -5.34 14.60
CA GLU A 104 -13.69 -5.26 13.18
C GLU A 104 -13.10 -4.06 12.43
N GLY A 105 -12.64 -3.03 13.15
CA GLY A 105 -11.97 -1.85 12.60
C GLY A 105 -10.45 -2.02 12.43
N ASP A 106 -9.88 -3.18 12.80
CA ASP A 106 -8.48 -3.49 12.55
C ASP A 106 -8.24 -3.77 11.05
N PRO A 107 -7.45 -2.94 10.33
CA PRO A 107 -7.18 -3.14 8.91
C PRO A 107 -6.62 -4.54 8.60
N ARG A 108 -5.77 -5.08 9.48
CA ARG A 108 -5.20 -6.41 9.30
C ARG A 108 -6.25 -7.51 9.42
N TYR A 109 -7.19 -7.36 10.34
CA TYR A 109 -8.34 -8.26 10.46
C TYR A 109 -9.26 -8.19 9.23
N ILE A 110 -9.54 -6.99 8.69
CA ILE A 110 -10.33 -6.82 7.47
C ILE A 110 -9.72 -7.61 6.32
N LEU A 111 -8.40 -7.49 6.10
CA LEU A 111 -7.73 -8.28 5.07
C LEU A 111 -7.84 -9.79 5.33
N LYS A 112 -7.60 -10.24 6.56
CA LYS A 112 -7.74 -11.66 6.96
C LYS A 112 -9.14 -12.21 6.65
N LYS A 113 -10.19 -11.43 6.88
CA LYS A 113 -11.57 -11.81 6.58
C LYS A 113 -11.73 -12.08 5.09
N VAL A 114 -11.33 -11.15 4.22
CA VAL A 114 -11.47 -11.32 2.76
C VAL A 114 -10.58 -12.45 2.22
N VAL A 115 -9.37 -12.60 2.74
CA VAL A 115 -8.49 -13.72 2.40
C VAL A 115 -9.12 -15.07 2.79
N SER A 116 -9.80 -15.13 3.96
CA SER A 116 -10.52 -16.34 4.37
C SER A 116 -11.72 -16.66 3.46
N GLU A 117 -12.41 -15.63 2.96
CA GLU A 117 -13.49 -15.79 1.97
C GLU A 117 -12.95 -16.35 0.64
N ALA A 118 -11.80 -15.84 0.17
CA ALA A 118 -11.12 -16.36 -1.01
C ALA A 118 -10.69 -17.84 -0.80
N ALA A 119 -10.11 -18.14 0.36
CA ALA A 119 -9.71 -19.52 0.70
C ALA A 119 -10.88 -20.48 0.74
N ALA A 120 -12.07 -20.06 1.22
CA ALA A 120 -13.28 -20.87 1.20
C ALA A 120 -13.76 -21.20 -0.25
N LEU A 121 -13.39 -20.37 -1.23
CA LEU A 121 -13.60 -20.60 -2.66
C LEU A 121 -12.46 -21.40 -3.32
N GLY A 122 -11.45 -21.78 -2.55
CA GLY A 122 -10.27 -22.50 -3.02
C GLY A 122 -9.19 -21.61 -3.66
N TYR A 123 -9.22 -20.31 -3.41
CA TYR A 123 -8.24 -19.36 -3.96
C TYR A 123 -7.22 -18.91 -2.92
N THR A 124 -5.97 -18.79 -3.34
CA THR A 124 -4.92 -18.04 -2.65
C THR A 124 -4.66 -16.75 -3.44
N PHE A 125 -4.66 -15.61 -2.79
CA PHE A 125 -4.39 -14.31 -3.39
C PHE A 125 -2.93 -13.95 -3.24
N ASN A 126 -2.23 -13.84 -4.37
CA ASN A 126 -0.81 -13.49 -4.44
C ASN A 126 -0.66 -12.05 -4.93
N VAL A 127 0.23 -11.31 -4.29
CA VAL A 127 0.44 -9.89 -4.54
C VAL A 127 1.92 -9.55 -4.56
N GLY A 128 2.37 -8.84 -5.61
CA GLY A 128 3.70 -8.23 -5.73
C GLY A 128 3.57 -6.71 -5.86
N PRO A 129 3.97 -5.94 -4.85
CA PRO A 129 3.93 -4.49 -4.91
C PRO A 129 5.20 -3.92 -5.54
N GLU A 130 5.05 -2.83 -6.30
CA GLU A 130 6.13 -1.96 -6.74
C GLU A 130 5.95 -0.63 -6.00
N CYS A 131 6.84 -0.29 -5.07
CA CYS A 131 6.62 0.81 -4.14
C CYS A 131 7.69 1.89 -4.29
N GLU A 132 7.30 3.00 -4.93
CA GLU A 132 8.16 4.15 -5.19
C GLU A 132 8.20 5.11 -3.99
N PHE A 133 9.32 5.83 -3.87
CA PHE A 133 9.54 6.82 -2.81
C PHE A 133 10.57 7.87 -3.24
N PHE A 134 10.59 9.01 -2.51
CA PHE A 134 11.60 10.04 -2.71
C PHE A 134 12.57 10.14 -1.55
N LEU A 135 13.84 10.48 -1.85
CA LEU A 135 14.88 10.78 -0.88
C LEU A 135 15.31 12.24 -1.00
N TYR A 136 15.00 13.05 -0.01
CA TYR A 136 15.35 14.47 0.03
C TYR A 136 16.36 14.79 1.12
N HIS A 137 17.05 15.92 0.96
CA HIS A 137 17.86 16.47 2.02
C HIS A 137 17.00 16.96 3.18
N VAL A 138 17.58 16.94 4.37
CA VAL A 138 17.06 17.65 5.53
C VAL A 138 17.76 19.01 5.62
N ASP A 139 17.10 19.98 6.26
CA ASP A 139 17.74 21.27 6.56
C ASP A 139 18.72 21.19 7.74
N ASP A 140 19.32 22.32 8.11
CA ASP A 140 20.30 22.41 9.20
C ASP A 140 19.72 22.03 10.57
N ASP A 141 18.41 22.14 10.73
CA ASP A 141 17.68 21.73 11.95
C ASP A 141 17.22 20.25 11.88
N GLY A 142 17.51 19.55 10.79
CA GLY A 142 17.12 18.17 10.54
C GLY A 142 15.66 18.01 10.10
N MET A 143 15.01 19.08 9.67
CA MET A 143 13.63 19.05 9.20
C MET A 143 13.55 18.58 7.73
N PRO A 144 12.50 17.85 7.35
CA PRO A 144 12.29 17.41 5.97
C PRO A 144 12.19 18.58 4.98
N THR A 145 12.84 18.43 3.82
CA THR A 145 12.70 19.37 2.70
C THR A 145 12.27 18.63 1.43
N THR A 146 12.05 19.35 0.35
CA THR A 146 11.90 18.81 -1.03
C THR A 146 13.13 19.14 -1.89
N ILE A 147 14.26 19.41 -1.24
CA ILE A 147 15.52 19.78 -1.91
C ILE A 147 16.29 18.52 -2.27
N THR A 148 16.73 18.47 -3.50
CA THR A 148 17.71 17.50 -4.01
C THR A 148 18.70 18.23 -4.92
N HIS A 149 19.93 17.78 -4.93
CA HIS A 149 20.98 18.27 -5.84
C HIS A 149 21.24 17.33 -7.01
N GLU A 150 20.60 16.16 -7.02
CA GLU A 150 20.71 15.22 -8.14
C GLU A 150 19.78 15.62 -9.29
N GLN A 151 20.15 15.13 -10.49
CA GLN A 151 19.39 15.26 -11.71
C GLN A 151 19.29 13.92 -12.44
N ALA A 152 19.42 12.83 -11.71
CA ALA A 152 19.27 11.47 -12.24
C ALA A 152 17.82 11.23 -12.70
N GLY A 153 17.70 10.34 -13.67
CA GLY A 153 16.44 9.86 -14.21
C GLY A 153 16.40 8.33 -14.21
N TYR A 154 15.49 7.78 -14.99
CA TYR A 154 15.18 6.34 -15.00
C TYR A 154 16.42 5.49 -15.31
N PHE A 155 16.75 4.57 -14.39
CA PHE A 155 17.91 3.67 -14.45
C PHE A 155 19.29 4.35 -14.45
N ASP A 156 19.39 5.63 -14.15
CA ASP A 156 20.68 6.27 -13.93
C ASP A 156 21.37 5.65 -12.71
N MET A 157 22.70 5.71 -12.74
CA MET A 157 23.59 5.16 -11.71
C MET A 157 24.56 6.23 -11.21
N GLY A 158 25.33 5.90 -10.20
CA GLY A 158 26.41 6.79 -9.73
C GLY A 158 27.37 7.17 -10.88
N PRO A 159 27.82 8.44 -10.97
CA PRO A 159 27.71 9.49 -9.94
C PRO A 159 26.45 10.37 -10.05
N LEU A 160 25.47 10.10 -10.89
CA LEU A 160 24.26 10.90 -11.04
C LEU A 160 23.23 10.59 -9.94
N ASP A 161 23.09 9.32 -9.57
CA ASP A 161 22.22 8.84 -8.50
C ASP A 161 22.89 9.03 -7.13
N PHE A 162 22.49 10.04 -6.39
CA PHE A 162 23.01 10.32 -5.05
C PHE A 162 22.36 9.50 -3.95
N GLY A 163 21.25 8.84 -4.25
CA GLY A 163 20.55 7.95 -3.34
C GLY A 163 21.05 6.50 -3.35
N GLU A 164 21.95 6.13 -4.28
CA GLU A 164 22.38 4.76 -4.50
C GLU A 164 22.90 4.06 -3.23
N ASN A 165 23.73 4.73 -2.42
CA ASN A 165 24.27 4.15 -1.20
C ASN A 165 23.19 3.92 -0.13
N ALA A 166 22.25 4.88 0.03
CA ALA A 166 21.14 4.73 0.95
C ALA A 166 20.22 3.58 0.50
N ARG A 167 19.90 3.52 -0.80
CA ARG A 167 19.08 2.46 -1.39
C ARG A 167 19.74 1.08 -1.25
N ARG A 168 21.06 0.97 -1.47
CA ARG A 168 21.81 -0.25 -1.22
C ARG A 168 21.69 -0.73 0.22
N ASP A 169 21.85 0.16 1.18
CA ASP A 169 21.75 -0.20 2.60
C ASP A 169 20.29 -0.54 3.01
N MET A 170 19.28 0.04 2.33
CA MET A 170 17.88 -0.36 2.47
C MET A 170 17.68 -1.81 1.99
N VAL A 171 18.19 -2.15 0.80
CA VAL A 171 18.11 -3.51 0.24
C VAL A 171 18.72 -4.53 1.19
N LEU A 172 19.97 -4.32 1.62
CA LEU A 172 20.66 -5.24 2.52
C LEU A 172 19.91 -5.39 3.87
N THR A 173 19.35 -4.30 4.38
CA THR A 173 18.55 -4.34 5.61
C THR A 173 17.24 -5.13 5.43
N LEU A 174 16.59 -5.01 4.27
CA LEU A 174 15.40 -5.78 3.94
C LEU A 174 15.72 -7.27 3.81
N GLU A 175 16.82 -7.63 3.14
CA GLU A 175 17.28 -9.02 3.03
C GLU A 175 17.61 -9.62 4.41
N ASP A 176 18.27 -8.85 5.30
CA ASP A 176 18.53 -9.26 6.68
C ASP A 176 17.23 -9.49 7.48
N MET A 177 16.12 -8.88 7.08
CA MET A 177 14.78 -9.08 7.65
C MET A 177 13.96 -10.17 6.92
N GLY A 178 14.58 -10.89 5.99
CA GLY A 178 13.97 -12.02 5.28
C GLY A 178 13.19 -11.68 4.02
N PHE A 179 13.32 -10.46 3.49
CA PHE A 179 12.78 -10.11 2.17
C PHE A 179 13.63 -10.75 1.07
N GLU A 180 12.96 -11.18 0.01
CA GLU A 180 13.62 -11.51 -1.25
C GLU A 180 13.48 -10.30 -2.17
N VAL A 181 14.54 -9.48 -2.26
CA VAL A 181 14.53 -8.27 -3.11
C VAL A 181 14.85 -8.67 -4.54
N GLU A 182 14.02 -8.25 -5.50
CA GLU A 182 14.16 -8.58 -6.92
C GLU A 182 14.91 -7.50 -7.69
N SER A 183 14.61 -6.22 -7.42
CA SER A 183 15.27 -5.10 -8.07
C SER A 183 15.34 -3.85 -7.19
N SER A 184 16.26 -2.95 -7.52
CA SER A 184 16.28 -1.60 -6.97
C SER A 184 16.92 -0.64 -7.99
N HIS A 185 16.26 0.48 -8.24
CA HIS A 185 16.73 1.43 -9.26
C HIS A 185 16.29 2.86 -8.95
N HIS A 186 16.91 3.81 -9.66
CA HIS A 186 16.47 5.19 -9.72
C HIS A 186 15.27 5.31 -10.66
N GLU A 187 14.26 6.10 -10.28
CA GLU A 187 13.06 6.38 -11.06
C GLU A 187 13.17 7.63 -11.93
N ASN A 188 12.08 7.99 -12.65
CA ASN A 188 12.06 9.08 -13.61
C ASN A 188 12.34 10.45 -13.00
N ALA A 189 11.77 10.73 -11.82
CA ALA A 189 11.94 12.02 -11.18
C ALA A 189 13.24 12.10 -10.39
N PRO A 190 13.93 13.26 -10.36
CA PRO A 190 15.08 13.47 -9.48
C PRO A 190 14.73 13.15 -8.03
N ALA A 191 15.59 12.39 -7.35
CA ALA A 191 15.41 11.86 -6.01
C ALA A 191 14.35 10.76 -5.85
N GLN A 192 13.82 10.22 -6.93
CA GLN A 192 12.83 9.14 -6.89
C GLN A 192 13.50 7.78 -7.07
N HIS A 193 13.08 6.83 -6.26
CA HIS A 193 13.63 5.48 -6.17
C HIS A 193 12.53 4.45 -6.08
N GLU A 194 12.87 3.22 -6.49
CA GLU A 194 12.03 2.04 -6.37
C GLU A 194 12.85 0.86 -5.85
N ILE A 195 12.25 0.05 -5.02
CA ILE A 195 12.79 -1.24 -4.57
C ILE A 195 11.66 -2.26 -4.64
N ASP A 196 11.83 -3.27 -5.50
CA ASP A 196 10.87 -4.34 -5.69
C ASP A 196 11.28 -5.56 -4.89
N PHE A 197 10.32 -6.18 -4.28
CA PHE A 197 10.50 -7.44 -3.58
C PHE A 197 9.46 -8.47 -4.03
N LYS A 198 9.85 -9.72 -3.96
CA LYS A 198 9.08 -10.85 -4.45
C LYS A 198 7.65 -10.85 -3.90
N TYR A 199 6.72 -11.25 -4.78
CA TYR A 199 5.33 -11.45 -4.39
C TYR A 199 5.18 -12.53 -3.32
N ASP A 200 4.15 -12.39 -2.50
CA ASP A 200 3.76 -13.36 -1.48
C ASP A 200 2.23 -13.39 -1.34
N GLU A 201 1.71 -14.21 -0.44
CA GLU A 201 0.29 -14.16 -0.07
C GLU A 201 -0.07 -12.77 0.51
N ALA A 202 -1.27 -12.31 0.23
CA ALA A 202 -1.68 -10.92 0.47
C ALA A 202 -1.44 -10.41 1.91
N LEU A 203 -1.65 -11.24 2.94
CA LEU A 203 -1.42 -10.82 4.32
C LEU A 203 0.06 -10.58 4.60
N GLN A 204 0.93 -11.49 4.15
CA GLN A 204 2.37 -11.34 4.27
C GLN A 204 2.86 -10.12 3.48
N THR A 205 2.33 -9.91 2.27
CA THR A 205 2.67 -8.75 1.46
C THR A 205 2.27 -7.43 2.13
N ALA A 206 1.09 -7.34 2.75
CA ALA A 206 0.68 -6.14 3.50
C ALA A 206 1.59 -5.87 4.71
N ASP A 207 1.95 -6.92 5.46
CA ASP A 207 2.94 -6.86 6.55
C ASP A 207 4.31 -6.40 6.01
N ASN A 208 4.73 -6.90 4.85
CA ASN A 208 5.97 -6.54 4.18
C ASN A 208 5.98 -5.08 3.72
N ILE A 209 4.92 -4.57 3.07
CA ILE A 209 4.81 -3.17 2.66
C ILE A 209 4.95 -2.23 3.87
N SER A 210 4.27 -2.55 4.97
CA SER A 210 4.35 -1.77 6.20
C SER A 210 5.76 -1.76 6.80
N THR A 211 6.43 -2.91 6.77
CA THR A 211 7.83 -3.07 7.22
C THR A 211 8.80 -2.34 6.28
N PHE A 212 8.62 -2.47 4.98
CA PHE A 212 9.38 -1.78 3.95
C PHE A 212 9.41 -0.27 4.18
N LYS A 213 8.23 0.34 4.38
CA LYS A 213 8.13 1.78 4.67
C LYS A 213 8.91 2.18 5.94
N LEU A 214 8.89 1.34 6.97
CA LEU A 214 9.67 1.56 8.20
C LEU A 214 11.18 1.50 7.93
N VAL A 215 11.64 0.47 7.20
CA VAL A 215 13.06 0.30 6.85
C VAL A 215 13.55 1.47 6.03
N VAL A 216 12.87 1.82 4.94
CA VAL A 216 13.25 2.91 4.04
C VAL A 216 13.41 4.22 4.80
N LYS A 217 12.41 4.61 5.62
CA LYS A 217 12.49 5.83 6.44
C LYS A 217 13.62 5.79 7.47
N THR A 218 13.85 4.63 8.08
CA THR A 218 14.87 4.46 9.12
C THR A 218 16.28 4.55 8.52
N ILE A 219 16.53 3.87 7.41
CA ILE A 219 17.85 3.86 6.76
C ILE A 219 18.12 5.21 6.10
N ALA A 220 17.14 5.83 5.43
CA ALA A 220 17.30 7.18 4.90
C ALA A 220 17.76 8.17 6.00
N LYS A 221 17.13 8.14 7.17
CA LYS A 221 17.54 8.98 8.31
C LYS A 221 18.98 8.73 8.75
N ARG A 222 19.49 7.51 8.68
CA ARG A 222 20.88 7.17 9.01
C ARG A 222 21.87 7.73 7.99
N HIS A 223 21.43 7.94 6.76
CA HIS A 223 22.19 8.58 5.68
C HIS A 223 22.02 10.11 5.65
N GLY A 224 21.36 10.72 6.67
CA GLY A 224 21.09 12.16 6.69
C GLY A 224 20.07 12.61 5.65
N LEU A 225 19.22 11.67 5.18
CA LEU A 225 18.17 11.91 4.20
C LEU A 225 16.78 11.77 4.84
N HIS A 226 15.79 12.35 4.19
CA HIS A 226 14.38 12.14 4.49
C HIS A 226 13.72 11.34 3.37
N ALA A 227 13.20 10.16 3.71
CA ALA A 227 12.39 9.37 2.79
C ALA A 227 10.91 9.71 2.93
N THR A 228 10.26 10.00 1.81
CA THR A 228 8.82 10.25 1.78
C THR A 228 8.10 9.33 0.78
N PHE A 229 6.95 8.83 1.21
CA PHE A 229 5.97 8.10 0.40
C PHE A 229 4.80 9.01 -0.01
N MET A 230 5.00 10.31 -0.01
CA MET A 230 4.03 11.28 -0.49
C MET A 230 3.80 11.08 -2.00
N PRO A 231 2.55 10.94 -2.47
CA PRO A 231 2.26 10.63 -3.88
C PRO A 231 2.82 11.66 -4.89
N LYS A 232 2.85 12.94 -4.52
CA LYS A 232 3.36 14.02 -5.38
C LYS A 232 4.07 15.09 -4.54
N PRO A 233 5.33 14.87 -4.13
CA PRO A 233 6.03 15.80 -3.24
C PRO A 233 6.54 17.05 -3.96
N LYS A 234 6.68 17.04 -5.29
CA LYS A 234 7.24 18.14 -6.07
C LYS A 234 6.44 18.40 -7.35
N ASN A 235 6.27 19.66 -7.69
CA ASN A 235 5.63 20.07 -8.92
C ASN A 235 6.53 19.80 -10.15
N GLY A 236 5.90 19.48 -11.29
CA GLY A 236 6.59 19.38 -12.59
C GLY A 236 7.41 18.11 -12.79
N VAL A 237 7.36 17.13 -11.87
CA VAL A 237 8.02 15.82 -11.99
C VAL A 237 7.02 14.69 -11.77
N ASP A 238 7.36 13.45 -12.08
CA ASP A 238 6.51 12.30 -11.80
C ASP A 238 6.28 12.13 -10.29
N GLY A 239 5.20 11.48 -9.91
CA GLY A 239 4.87 11.16 -8.53
C GLY A 239 5.09 9.68 -8.24
N SER A 240 5.03 9.30 -6.95
CA SER A 240 5.21 7.92 -6.52
C SER A 240 3.93 7.11 -6.63
N GLY A 241 4.01 5.99 -7.36
CA GLY A 241 3.01 4.93 -7.39
C GLY A 241 3.32 3.81 -6.41
N MET A 242 2.33 3.01 -6.15
CA MET A 242 2.47 1.68 -5.58
C MET A 242 1.66 0.73 -6.46
N HIS A 243 2.26 0.28 -7.55
CA HIS A 243 1.59 -0.64 -8.45
C HIS A 243 1.36 -1.98 -7.75
N ILE A 244 0.19 -2.55 -7.94
CA ILE A 244 -0.19 -3.80 -7.30
C ILE A 244 -0.33 -4.88 -8.38
N ASN A 245 0.66 -5.77 -8.46
CA ASN A 245 0.61 -6.96 -9.27
C ASN A 245 -0.19 -8.05 -8.54
N MET A 246 -1.20 -8.61 -9.18
CA MET A 246 -2.15 -9.53 -8.56
C MET A 246 -2.36 -10.79 -9.38
N SER A 247 -2.43 -11.92 -8.70
CA SER A 247 -2.88 -13.18 -9.29
C SER A 247 -3.62 -14.04 -8.25
N LEU A 248 -4.38 -15.00 -8.73
CA LEU A 248 -4.96 -16.05 -7.89
C LEU A 248 -4.30 -17.38 -8.21
N SER A 249 -4.07 -18.18 -7.17
CA SER A 249 -3.67 -19.58 -7.33
C SER A 249 -4.69 -20.52 -6.70
N ARG A 250 -4.72 -21.76 -7.20
CA ARG A 250 -5.49 -22.88 -6.65
C ARG A 250 -4.56 -24.08 -6.60
N ASP A 251 -4.46 -24.73 -5.44
CA ASP A 251 -3.56 -25.86 -5.22
C ASP A 251 -2.10 -25.56 -5.66
N GLY A 252 -1.64 -24.34 -5.40
CA GLY A 252 -0.29 -23.87 -5.72
C GLY A 252 -0.03 -23.56 -7.19
N ARG A 253 -1.05 -23.56 -8.06
CA ARG A 253 -0.94 -23.22 -9.48
C ARG A 253 -1.65 -21.93 -9.80
N ASN A 254 -1.00 -21.09 -10.57
CA ASN A 254 -1.60 -19.85 -11.05
C ASN A 254 -2.79 -20.13 -11.95
N ILE A 255 -3.98 -19.61 -11.61
CA ILE A 255 -5.20 -19.81 -12.38
C ILE A 255 -5.52 -18.69 -13.35
N PHE A 256 -4.70 -17.64 -13.40
CA PHE A 256 -4.89 -16.53 -14.33
C PHE A 256 -4.39 -16.82 -15.74
N GLN A 257 -3.60 -17.89 -15.91
CA GLN A 257 -3.02 -18.24 -17.20
C GLN A 257 -3.98 -19.06 -18.09
N ASP A 258 -4.00 -18.74 -19.38
CA ASP A 258 -4.52 -19.60 -20.46
C ASP A 258 -3.66 -19.41 -21.72
N SER A 259 -2.95 -20.46 -22.12
CA SER A 259 -2.07 -20.42 -23.31
C SER A 259 -2.80 -20.33 -24.64
N HIS A 260 -4.12 -20.53 -24.65
CA HIS A 260 -4.95 -20.46 -25.86
C HIS A 260 -5.60 -19.07 -26.05
N ASP A 261 -5.58 -18.25 -25.01
CA ASP A 261 -6.09 -16.89 -25.08
C ASP A 261 -5.07 -15.94 -25.72
N PRO A 262 -5.48 -14.98 -26.58
CA PRO A 262 -4.56 -14.01 -27.21
C PRO A 262 -3.76 -13.14 -26.23
N ASN A 263 -4.31 -12.87 -25.05
CA ASN A 263 -3.65 -12.13 -23.97
C ASN A 263 -3.00 -13.06 -22.93
N GLY A 264 -3.18 -14.38 -23.07
CA GLY A 264 -2.67 -15.38 -22.13
C GLY A 264 -3.44 -15.43 -20.81
N LEU A 265 -4.68 -14.93 -20.77
CA LEU A 265 -5.51 -14.82 -19.57
C LEU A 265 -6.62 -15.86 -19.57
N SER A 266 -6.85 -16.46 -18.42
CA SER A 266 -8.02 -17.33 -18.18
C SER A 266 -9.30 -16.51 -18.05
N GLN A 267 -10.45 -17.20 -18.13
CA GLN A 267 -11.74 -16.55 -17.92
C GLN A 267 -11.89 -15.99 -16.50
N GLU A 268 -11.32 -16.66 -15.50
CA GLU A 268 -11.26 -16.18 -14.13
C GLU A 268 -10.46 -14.86 -14.01
N ALA A 269 -9.34 -14.75 -14.73
CA ALA A 269 -8.55 -13.52 -14.76
C ALA A 269 -9.35 -12.36 -15.38
N TYR A 270 -10.08 -12.61 -16.49
CA TYR A 270 -10.96 -11.60 -17.08
C TYR A 270 -12.08 -11.18 -16.13
N TYR A 271 -12.71 -12.12 -15.43
CA TYR A 271 -13.75 -11.78 -14.46
C TYR A 271 -13.19 -10.99 -13.27
N PHE A 272 -12.01 -11.37 -12.76
CA PHE A 272 -11.32 -10.64 -11.69
C PHE A 272 -11.01 -9.20 -12.12
N LEU A 273 -10.44 -9.02 -13.31
CA LEU A 273 -10.17 -7.72 -13.92
C LEU A 273 -11.47 -6.92 -14.10
N GLY A 274 -12.54 -7.54 -14.59
CA GLY A 274 -13.85 -6.90 -14.74
C GLY A 274 -14.41 -6.40 -13.41
N GLY A 275 -14.23 -7.16 -12.32
CA GLY A 275 -14.62 -6.76 -10.98
C GLY A 275 -13.84 -5.53 -10.49
N ILE A 276 -12.51 -5.51 -10.69
CA ILE A 276 -11.68 -4.34 -10.34
C ILE A 276 -12.18 -3.10 -11.11
N LEU A 277 -12.34 -3.19 -12.43
CA LEU A 277 -12.79 -2.04 -13.25
C LEU A 277 -14.17 -1.52 -12.84
N LYS A 278 -15.09 -2.42 -12.46
CA LYS A 278 -16.43 -2.05 -11.99
C LYS A 278 -16.40 -1.22 -10.72
N HIS A 279 -15.56 -1.59 -9.76
CA HIS A 279 -15.53 -1.00 -8.42
C HIS A 279 -14.47 0.10 -8.25
N ILE A 280 -13.61 0.33 -9.26
CA ILE A 280 -12.42 1.17 -9.10
C ILE A 280 -12.70 2.60 -8.63
N LYS A 281 -13.83 3.21 -9.03
CA LYS A 281 -14.18 4.55 -8.56
C LYS A 281 -14.40 4.56 -7.05
N GLY A 282 -15.13 3.58 -6.52
CA GLY A 282 -15.33 3.41 -5.07
C GLY A 282 -14.04 3.04 -4.34
N MET A 283 -13.18 2.23 -4.97
CA MET A 283 -11.89 1.83 -4.42
C MET A 283 -10.90 3.00 -4.33
N THR A 284 -11.04 4.03 -5.18
CA THR A 284 -10.06 5.12 -5.31
C THR A 284 -9.80 5.84 -3.98
N LEU A 285 -10.80 6.03 -3.12
CA LEU A 285 -10.61 6.67 -1.82
C LEU A 285 -9.63 5.92 -0.91
N ILE A 286 -9.60 4.59 -0.99
CA ILE A 286 -8.68 3.74 -0.21
C ILE A 286 -7.32 3.64 -0.89
N LEU A 287 -7.28 3.54 -2.22
CA LEU A 287 -6.06 3.36 -3.02
C LEU A 287 -5.27 4.67 -3.18
N ASN A 288 -5.97 5.81 -3.13
CA ASN A 288 -5.45 7.16 -3.32
C ASN A 288 -6.03 8.10 -2.24
N PRO A 289 -5.57 7.94 -0.97
CA PRO A 289 -6.32 8.42 0.19
C PRO A 289 -6.11 9.89 0.54
N LEU A 290 -5.24 10.62 -0.14
CA LEU A 290 -4.85 11.98 0.22
C LEU A 290 -5.29 13.00 -0.84
N VAL A 291 -5.50 14.24 -0.43
CA VAL A 291 -5.60 15.37 -1.38
C VAL A 291 -4.41 15.35 -2.36
N ASN A 292 -3.24 15.02 -1.87
CA ASN A 292 -2.01 14.95 -2.67
C ASN A 292 -2.01 13.79 -3.69
N SER A 293 -2.76 12.71 -3.47
CA SER A 293 -2.91 11.60 -4.41
C SER A 293 -3.40 12.08 -5.78
N TYR A 294 -4.32 13.03 -5.81
CA TYR A 294 -4.90 13.58 -7.04
C TYR A 294 -4.00 14.59 -7.75
N LYS A 295 -2.88 14.99 -7.12
CA LYS A 295 -1.80 15.73 -7.80
C LYS A 295 -0.88 14.78 -8.59
N ARG A 296 -0.87 13.49 -8.26
CA ARG A 296 -0.23 12.43 -9.04
C ARG A 296 -1.14 11.98 -10.19
N LEU A 297 -2.42 11.73 -9.93
CA LEU A 297 -3.40 11.26 -10.92
C LEU A 297 -3.82 12.37 -11.89
N MET A 298 -2.85 12.95 -12.60
CA MET A 298 -3.02 14.05 -13.54
C MET A 298 -2.51 13.65 -14.93
N PRO A 299 -3.16 14.11 -16.04
CA PRO A 299 -2.65 13.89 -17.38
C PRO A 299 -1.24 14.46 -17.57
N GLY A 300 -0.42 13.77 -18.36
CA GLY A 300 0.95 14.20 -18.69
C GLY A 300 2.04 13.70 -17.74
N TYR A 301 1.69 12.88 -16.77
CA TYR A 301 2.60 12.15 -15.89
C TYR A 301 2.37 10.64 -16.01
N GLU A 302 3.30 9.83 -15.50
CA GLU A 302 3.20 8.36 -15.55
C GLU A 302 2.19 7.79 -14.52
N ALA A 303 0.96 8.29 -14.55
CA ALA A 303 -0.12 7.81 -13.71
C ALA A 303 -1.41 7.67 -14.53
N PRO A 304 -2.21 6.61 -14.32
CA PRO A 304 -3.46 6.42 -15.05
C PRO A 304 -4.53 7.39 -14.55
N THR A 305 -5.29 7.95 -15.49
CA THR A 305 -6.41 8.86 -15.19
C THR A 305 -7.76 8.34 -15.68
N HIS A 306 -7.74 7.27 -16.49
CA HIS A 306 -8.92 6.70 -17.13
C HIS A 306 -9.06 5.20 -16.84
N ILE A 307 -10.30 4.74 -16.81
CA ILE A 307 -10.68 3.36 -16.47
C ILE A 307 -10.61 2.50 -17.73
N ALA A 308 -9.46 1.89 -17.96
CA ALA A 308 -9.23 0.99 -19.08
C ALA A 308 -8.14 -0.03 -18.74
N TRP A 309 -7.99 -1.07 -19.57
CA TRP A 309 -6.93 -2.05 -19.44
C TRP A 309 -6.26 -2.34 -20.78
N SER A 310 -5.01 -2.85 -20.75
CA SER A 310 -4.27 -3.21 -21.95
C SER A 310 -3.26 -4.34 -21.67
N GLY A 311 -3.06 -5.18 -22.68
CA GLY A 311 -2.02 -6.21 -22.69
C GLY A 311 -0.65 -5.73 -23.16
N ARG A 312 -0.50 -4.47 -23.61
CA ARG A 312 0.74 -3.99 -24.26
C ARG A 312 1.17 -2.58 -23.85
N ASN A 313 0.29 -1.80 -23.26
CA ASN A 313 0.48 -0.38 -23.01
C ASN A 313 0.62 -0.11 -21.50
N ARG A 314 1.42 0.88 -21.12
CA ARG A 314 1.63 1.32 -19.72
C ARG A 314 0.71 2.48 -19.30
N THR A 315 -0.06 3.08 -20.22
CA THR A 315 -0.92 4.23 -19.89
C THR A 315 -2.27 3.88 -19.26
N PRO A 316 -2.87 2.68 -19.47
CA PRO A 316 -4.14 2.31 -18.83
C PRO A 316 -3.98 2.04 -17.32
N LEU A 317 -5.15 2.05 -16.66
CA LEU A 317 -5.30 1.74 -15.25
C LEU A 317 -4.82 0.34 -14.88
N ILE A 318 -5.18 -0.65 -15.71
CA ILE A 318 -4.71 -2.04 -15.56
C ILE A 318 -3.86 -2.43 -16.75
N ARG A 319 -2.68 -2.94 -16.45
CA ARG A 319 -1.75 -3.50 -17.42
C ARG A 319 -1.65 -5.00 -17.21
N ILE A 320 -1.51 -5.75 -18.31
CA ILE A 320 -1.13 -7.16 -18.27
C ILE A 320 0.36 -7.26 -18.62
N PRO A 321 1.25 -7.51 -17.66
CA PRO A 321 2.68 -7.68 -17.92
C PRO A 321 2.96 -8.76 -18.98
N ALA A 322 4.12 -8.71 -19.61
CA ALA A 322 4.45 -9.61 -20.73
C ALA A 322 4.71 -11.06 -20.32
N THR A 323 5.09 -11.30 -19.08
CA THR A 323 5.31 -12.65 -18.53
C THR A 323 4.01 -13.47 -18.50
N ARG A 324 4.15 -14.78 -18.73
CA ARG A 324 3.03 -15.73 -18.80
C ARG A 324 3.37 -16.99 -17.99
N GLY A 325 2.46 -17.95 -17.96
CA GLY A 325 2.59 -19.16 -17.15
C GLY A 325 2.32 -18.87 -15.68
N GLU A 326 3.14 -19.40 -14.80
CA GLU A 326 3.02 -19.17 -13.35
C GLU A 326 3.20 -17.70 -12.96
N GLU A 327 3.77 -16.86 -13.82
CA GLU A 327 3.96 -15.43 -13.60
C GLU A 327 2.84 -14.57 -14.20
N THR A 328 1.79 -15.17 -14.77
CA THR A 328 0.64 -14.43 -15.32
C THR A 328 -0.06 -13.65 -14.22
N ARG A 329 -0.18 -12.32 -14.40
CA ARG A 329 -0.74 -11.41 -13.41
C ARG A 329 -1.39 -10.20 -14.07
N ILE A 330 -2.18 -9.48 -13.30
CA ILE A 330 -2.69 -8.16 -13.66
C ILE A 330 -2.02 -7.12 -12.77
N GLU A 331 -1.69 -5.97 -13.30
CA GLU A 331 -1.05 -4.86 -12.60
C GLU A 331 -2.02 -3.68 -12.52
N LEU A 332 -2.43 -3.34 -11.31
CA LEU A 332 -3.22 -2.14 -11.03
C LEU A 332 -2.29 -0.97 -10.74
N ARG A 333 -2.35 0.10 -11.55
CA ARG A 333 -1.35 1.16 -11.58
C ARG A 333 -1.76 2.45 -10.86
N SER A 334 -3.04 2.61 -10.49
CA SER A 334 -3.51 3.83 -9.81
C SER A 334 -3.08 3.94 -8.35
N PRO A 335 -2.95 2.87 -7.53
CA PRO A 335 -2.63 3.02 -6.12
C PRO A 335 -1.35 3.81 -5.91
N ASP A 336 -1.29 4.53 -4.79
CA ASP A 336 -0.08 5.22 -4.34
C ASP A 336 0.36 4.73 -2.96
N PRO A 337 1.64 4.95 -2.59
CA PRO A 337 2.20 4.39 -1.37
C PRO A 337 1.68 5.04 -0.09
N ALA A 338 0.82 6.07 -0.15
CA ALA A 338 0.17 6.62 1.03
C ALA A 338 -1.01 5.76 1.52
N CYS A 339 -1.50 4.83 0.70
CA CYS A 339 -2.62 3.97 1.08
C CYS A 339 -2.25 3.01 2.23
N ASN A 340 -3.29 2.60 2.97
CA ASN A 340 -3.18 1.51 3.93
C ASN A 340 -3.08 0.18 3.17
N PRO A 341 -1.97 -0.56 3.24
CA PRO A 341 -1.78 -1.76 2.42
C PRO A 341 -2.79 -2.87 2.73
N TYR A 342 -3.20 -3.02 3.97
CA TYR A 342 -4.20 -4.03 4.35
C TYR A 342 -5.56 -3.73 3.71
N LEU A 343 -6.03 -2.49 3.79
CA LEU A 343 -7.30 -2.09 3.19
C LEU A 343 -7.22 -2.13 1.66
N ALA A 344 -6.12 -1.66 1.08
CA ALA A 344 -5.91 -1.69 -0.37
C ALA A 344 -6.00 -3.12 -0.93
N LEU A 345 -5.30 -4.07 -0.31
CA LEU A 345 -5.33 -5.46 -0.75
C LEU A 345 -6.69 -6.14 -0.48
N ALA A 346 -7.36 -5.80 0.64
CA ALA A 346 -8.68 -6.33 0.95
C ALA A 346 -9.72 -5.92 -0.11
N ILE A 347 -9.78 -4.64 -0.50
CA ILE A 347 -10.74 -4.18 -1.51
C ILE A 347 -10.39 -4.67 -2.91
N CYS A 348 -9.10 -4.79 -3.27
CA CYS A 348 -8.70 -5.38 -4.54
C CYS A 348 -9.15 -6.85 -4.65
N LEU A 349 -8.91 -7.64 -3.61
CA LEU A 349 -9.36 -9.03 -3.59
C LEU A 349 -10.89 -9.13 -3.65
N ALA A 350 -11.60 -8.36 -2.84
CA ALA A 350 -13.06 -8.38 -2.80
C ALA A 350 -13.68 -7.99 -4.15
N ALA A 351 -13.18 -6.94 -4.79
CA ALA A 351 -13.63 -6.50 -6.11
C ALA A 351 -13.38 -7.57 -7.18
N GLY A 352 -12.20 -8.19 -7.16
CA GLY A 352 -11.89 -9.30 -8.07
C GLY A 352 -12.78 -10.52 -7.84
N LEU A 353 -13.07 -10.89 -6.59
CA LEU A 353 -13.99 -11.98 -6.24
C LEU A 353 -15.43 -11.66 -6.64
N ASP A 354 -15.90 -10.40 -6.49
CA ASP A 354 -17.20 -9.97 -7.02
C ASP A 354 -17.26 -10.17 -8.53
N GLY A 355 -16.17 -9.84 -9.24
CA GLY A 355 -16.05 -10.08 -10.67
C GLY A 355 -16.19 -11.56 -11.05
N ILE A 356 -15.48 -12.44 -10.35
CA ILE A 356 -15.55 -13.89 -10.59
C ILE A 356 -16.95 -14.44 -10.27
N LYS A 357 -17.50 -14.10 -9.11
CA LYS A 357 -18.80 -14.55 -8.61
C LYS A 357 -19.94 -14.15 -9.52
N ASN A 358 -19.92 -12.93 -10.04
CA ASN A 358 -20.95 -12.38 -10.90
C ASN A 358 -20.61 -12.47 -12.39
N LYS A 359 -19.46 -13.09 -12.76
CA LYS A 359 -18.99 -13.26 -14.14
C LYS A 359 -18.94 -11.94 -14.90
N ILE A 360 -18.35 -10.92 -14.30
CA ILE A 360 -18.26 -9.57 -14.87
C ILE A 360 -17.21 -9.57 -15.97
N VAL A 361 -17.66 -9.38 -17.20
CA VAL A 361 -16.77 -9.30 -18.37
C VAL A 361 -16.23 -7.86 -18.47
N PRO A 362 -14.90 -7.65 -18.53
CA PRO A 362 -14.34 -6.32 -18.73
C PRO A 362 -14.67 -5.79 -20.14
N PRO A 363 -14.63 -4.47 -20.36
CA PRO A 363 -14.67 -3.91 -21.72
C PRO A 363 -13.47 -4.39 -22.54
N ASP A 364 -13.50 -4.12 -23.87
CA ASP A 364 -12.39 -4.45 -24.76
C ASP A 364 -11.08 -3.76 -24.32
N ALA A 365 -9.97 -4.46 -24.56
CA ALA A 365 -8.64 -3.92 -24.27
C ALA A 365 -8.35 -2.66 -25.08
N MET A 366 -7.78 -1.65 -24.43
CA MET A 366 -7.36 -0.43 -25.13
C MET A 366 -6.04 -0.65 -25.86
N GLU A 367 -6.07 -0.40 -27.17
CA GLU A 367 -4.88 -0.30 -28.00
C GLU A 367 -4.49 1.17 -28.20
N GLY A 368 -3.18 1.45 -28.20
CA GLY A 368 -2.65 2.80 -28.42
C GLY A 368 -2.51 3.65 -27.14
N ASN A 369 -1.98 4.85 -27.31
CA ASN A 369 -1.68 5.75 -26.21
C ASN A 369 -2.94 6.56 -25.81
N MET A 370 -3.45 6.32 -24.60
CA MET A 370 -4.64 6.99 -24.09
C MET A 370 -4.46 8.51 -23.92
N HIS A 371 -3.24 8.97 -23.68
CA HIS A 371 -2.96 10.42 -23.55
C HIS A 371 -3.13 11.22 -24.85
N LEU A 372 -3.26 10.53 -25.98
CA LEU A 372 -3.49 11.16 -27.29
C LEU A 372 -4.97 11.23 -27.66
N LEU A 373 -5.87 10.59 -26.88
CA LEU A 373 -7.31 10.62 -27.15
C LEU A 373 -7.93 11.94 -26.68
N THR A 374 -8.83 12.49 -27.50
CA THR A 374 -9.62 13.65 -27.12
C THR A 374 -10.73 13.25 -26.13
N PRO A 375 -11.29 14.20 -25.35
CA PRO A 375 -12.44 13.92 -24.49
C PRO A 375 -13.63 13.28 -25.25
N GLU A 376 -13.88 13.72 -26.48
CA GLU A 376 -14.94 13.19 -27.33
C GLU A 376 -14.68 11.73 -27.73
N GLU A 377 -13.44 11.40 -28.08
CA GLU A 377 -13.05 10.01 -28.39
C GLU A 377 -13.12 9.08 -27.18
N LEU A 378 -12.83 9.58 -25.98
CA LEU A 378 -12.98 8.82 -24.74
C LEU A 378 -14.47 8.54 -24.44
N GLU A 379 -15.34 9.54 -24.62
CA GLU A 379 -16.79 9.42 -24.43
C GLU A 379 -17.40 8.43 -25.44
N GLU A 380 -17.05 8.55 -26.74
CA GLU A 380 -17.50 7.63 -27.79
C GLU A 380 -17.13 6.17 -27.51
N ARG A 381 -16.00 5.93 -26.86
CA ARG A 381 -15.53 4.59 -26.44
C ARG A 381 -16.07 4.15 -25.09
N GLY A 382 -16.83 4.98 -24.40
CA GLY A 382 -17.36 4.71 -23.07
C GLY A 382 -16.27 4.61 -21.99
N ILE A 383 -15.11 5.26 -22.18
CA ILE A 383 -14.00 5.24 -21.23
C ILE A 383 -14.22 6.33 -20.20
N GLU A 384 -14.49 5.91 -18.98
CA GLU A 384 -14.69 6.82 -17.85
C GLU A 384 -13.37 7.26 -17.21
N SER A 385 -13.39 8.38 -16.50
CA SER A 385 -12.25 8.84 -15.71
C SER A 385 -12.32 8.34 -14.25
N LEU A 386 -11.15 8.21 -13.64
CA LEU A 386 -11.06 8.10 -12.17
C LEU A 386 -11.55 9.40 -11.51
N PRO A 387 -11.94 9.37 -10.23
CA PRO A 387 -12.20 10.58 -9.45
C PRO A 387 -11.03 11.57 -9.57
N LYS A 388 -11.32 12.86 -9.74
CA LYS A 388 -10.31 13.90 -10.01
C LYS A 388 -9.80 14.60 -8.75
N ASN A 389 -10.45 14.38 -7.63
CA ASN A 389 -10.13 14.98 -6.35
C ASN A 389 -10.67 14.11 -5.21
N LEU A 390 -10.24 14.43 -3.98
CA LEU A 390 -10.59 13.65 -2.80
C LEU A 390 -12.10 13.63 -2.53
N GLN A 391 -12.82 14.74 -2.82
CA GLN A 391 -14.27 14.81 -2.62
C GLN A 391 -15.00 13.84 -3.54
N GLU A 392 -14.68 13.87 -4.85
CA GLU A 392 -15.28 12.93 -5.82
C GLU A 392 -15.03 11.46 -5.40
N ALA A 393 -13.82 11.16 -4.91
CA ALA A 393 -13.50 9.82 -4.43
C ALA A 393 -14.32 9.42 -3.21
N VAL A 394 -14.57 10.34 -2.27
CA VAL A 394 -15.48 10.09 -1.13
C VAL A 394 -16.90 9.81 -1.64
N GLU A 395 -17.40 10.59 -2.58
CA GLU A 395 -18.74 10.40 -3.13
C GLU A 395 -18.91 9.05 -3.83
N GLU A 396 -17.91 8.62 -4.60
CA GLU A 396 -17.93 7.31 -5.27
C GLU A 396 -17.78 6.14 -4.27
N PHE A 397 -16.94 6.31 -3.24
CA PHE A 397 -16.80 5.34 -2.16
C PHE A 397 -18.10 5.12 -1.38
N GLU A 398 -18.83 6.19 -1.06
CA GLU A 398 -20.09 6.11 -0.33
C GLU A 398 -21.23 5.45 -1.15
N LYS A 399 -21.17 5.51 -2.47
CA LYS A 399 -22.13 4.88 -3.40
C LYS A 399 -21.88 3.39 -3.58
N ASP A 400 -20.64 2.94 -3.46
CA ASP A 400 -20.27 1.54 -3.74
C ASP A 400 -20.58 0.64 -2.54
N LEU A 401 -21.56 -0.25 -2.73
CA LEU A 401 -22.01 -1.17 -1.67
C LEU A 401 -20.93 -2.19 -1.28
N LEU A 402 -20.05 -2.57 -2.20
CA LEU A 402 -18.97 -3.49 -1.90
C LEU A 402 -18.02 -2.93 -0.84
N MET A 403 -17.75 -1.62 -0.87
CA MET A 403 -16.91 -0.99 0.16
C MET A 403 -17.50 -1.16 1.54
N LYS A 404 -18.82 -1.01 1.71
CA LYS A 404 -19.53 -1.22 2.99
C LYS A 404 -19.54 -2.69 3.41
N GLU A 405 -19.69 -3.60 2.46
CA GLU A 405 -19.66 -5.05 2.72
C GLU A 405 -18.29 -5.50 3.25
N VAL A 406 -17.21 -5.00 2.63
CA VAL A 406 -15.83 -5.36 2.98
C VAL A 406 -15.38 -4.73 4.29
N LEU A 407 -15.55 -3.40 4.41
CA LEU A 407 -14.98 -2.61 5.50
C LEU A 407 -15.92 -2.51 6.71
N GLY A 408 -17.23 -2.70 6.51
CA GLY A 408 -18.26 -2.45 7.52
C GLY A 408 -18.69 -0.98 7.56
N GLU A 409 -19.92 -0.74 8.00
CA GLU A 409 -20.51 0.61 8.03
C GLU A 409 -19.75 1.59 8.95
N GLU A 410 -19.27 1.10 10.10
CA GLU A 410 -18.53 1.93 11.06
C GLU A 410 -17.21 2.43 10.48
N VAL A 411 -16.41 1.54 9.88
CA VAL A 411 -15.14 1.89 9.25
C VAL A 411 -15.35 2.83 8.07
N CYS A 412 -16.32 2.52 7.20
CA CYS A 412 -16.68 3.40 6.08
C CYS A 412 -17.07 4.80 6.55
N GLY A 413 -17.91 4.89 7.58
CA GLY A 413 -18.35 6.18 8.13
C GLY A 413 -17.19 7.00 8.71
N LYS A 414 -16.31 6.37 9.50
CA LYS A 414 -15.12 7.02 10.06
C LYS A 414 -14.15 7.49 8.97
N TYR A 415 -13.90 6.62 7.98
CA TYR A 415 -13.00 6.93 6.88
C TYR A 415 -13.51 8.09 6.03
N SER A 416 -14.78 8.02 5.59
CA SER A 416 -15.41 9.11 4.82
C SER A 416 -15.41 10.43 5.60
N MET A 417 -15.75 10.41 6.88
CA MET A 417 -15.78 11.62 7.71
C MET A 417 -14.39 12.27 7.81
N ALA A 418 -13.34 11.47 8.05
CA ALA A 418 -11.98 11.96 8.11
C ALA A 418 -11.52 12.56 6.77
N LYS A 419 -11.88 11.91 5.65
CA LYS A 419 -11.49 12.37 4.30
C LYS A 419 -12.29 13.59 3.83
N LYS A 420 -13.55 13.72 4.22
CA LYS A 420 -14.32 14.97 4.04
C LYS A 420 -13.68 16.12 4.81
N LYS A 421 -13.27 15.88 6.05
CA LYS A 421 -12.59 16.89 6.86
C LYS A 421 -11.24 17.31 6.25
N GLU A 422 -10.44 16.36 5.77
CA GLU A 422 -9.17 16.64 5.07
C GLU A 422 -9.40 17.52 3.83
N TRP A 423 -10.45 17.23 3.05
CA TRP A 423 -10.82 18.01 1.88
C TRP A 423 -11.28 19.44 2.24
N GLU A 424 -12.13 19.59 3.27
CA GLU A 424 -12.57 20.90 3.77
C GLU A 424 -11.39 21.74 4.25
N ASP A 425 -10.48 21.17 5.03
CA ASP A 425 -9.30 21.86 5.54
C ASP A 425 -8.36 22.31 4.43
N TYR A 426 -8.16 21.44 3.41
CA TYR A 426 -7.39 21.79 2.23
C TYR A 426 -8.02 22.97 1.46
N ASN A 427 -9.32 22.92 1.20
CA ASN A 427 -10.01 23.99 0.47
C ASN A 427 -10.08 25.32 1.23
N ALA A 428 -10.03 25.28 2.55
CA ALA A 428 -9.97 26.49 3.37
C ALA A 428 -8.55 27.10 3.43
N THR A 429 -7.53 26.38 2.97
CA THR A 429 -6.14 26.82 3.02
C THR A 429 -5.80 27.67 1.79
N VAL A 430 -5.31 28.89 2.03
CA VAL A 430 -4.78 29.75 0.93
C VAL A 430 -3.41 29.24 0.51
N SER A 431 -3.29 28.81 -0.73
CA SER A 431 -2.05 28.26 -1.28
C SER A 431 -1.05 29.36 -1.69
N GLN A 432 0.23 29.04 -1.72
CA GLN A 432 1.26 29.93 -2.23
C GLN A 432 1.00 30.32 -3.70
N TRP A 433 0.46 29.40 -4.50
CA TRP A 433 0.09 29.66 -5.88
C TRP A 433 -0.98 30.77 -6.00
N GLU A 434 -1.97 30.78 -5.11
CA GLU A 434 -3.01 31.83 -5.08
C GLU A 434 -2.39 33.18 -4.71
N ILE A 435 -1.53 33.21 -3.70
CA ILE A 435 -0.80 34.42 -3.28
C ILE A 435 0.03 34.95 -4.45
N ASP A 436 0.84 34.12 -5.08
CA ASP A 436 1.73 34.50 -6.19
C ASP A 436 0.92 34.94 -7.43
N SER A 437 -0.25 34.32 -7.68
CA SER A 437 -1.08 34.63 -8.84
C SER A 437 -1.96 35.83 -8.68
N TYR A 438 -2.47 36.11 -7.48
CA TYR A 438 -3.55 37.08 -7.28
C TYR A 438 -3.16 38.31 -6.47
N LEU A 439 -2.26 38.18 -5.45
CA LEU A 439 -2.00 39.25 -4.48
C LEU A 439 -1.61 40.58 -5.08
N LEU A 440 -0.89 40.59 -6.21
CA LEU A 440 -0.47 41.80 -6.91
C LEU A 440 -1.42 42.22 -8.06
N ARG A 441 -2.39 41.37 -8.40
CA ARG A 441 -3.25 41.62 -9.60
C ARG A 441 -4.65 42.08 -9.26
N ILE A 442 -5.09 41.78 -8.07
CA ILE A 442 -6.40 42.11 -7.50
C ILE A 442 -6.15 42.87 -6.19
#